data_b12664ce270c74275a3ae238d2a45d6c
#
_entry.id   b12664ce270c74275a3ae238d2a45d6c
#
_cell.length_a   1.000
_cell.length_b   1.000
_cell.length_c   1.000
_cell.angle_alpha   90.00
_cell.angle_beta   90.00
_cell.angle_gamma   90.00
#
_symmetry.space_group_name_H-M   'P 1'
#
loop_
_entity.id
_entity.type
_entity.pdbx_description
1 polymer ?
#
loop_
_entity_poly.entity_id
_entity_poly.type
_entity_poly.pdbx_seq_one_letter_code
_entity_poly.pdbx_strand_id
1 'polypeptide(L)'
;PTLDISFHKDRRQMVLDKLPPNSISVIFSAPIRNRSNDVNHLYHQNPNFYYLTGFQEAHSALVLISTPIEIEGISTQEILFVRDRDTYYALWEGDIKGAEATQREFGIDKVLSTSRFSSFLSSLQGLNTIYHFPLISDVRKHPRNEFDLFNLQAAFTGFIFEQTEHLKPEVSAVTIDQEILPEILGSLREVKSEQEIAIIKQAVAMSAIGQIEVMRAIHPEISEREIQGIHEFVFKKYGAKHVGYPSIVGAGAHGCVLHYTANTSDQVGNQLVLMNVGAEFQNYTADVTRTIPANGKFTKEQAEIYNLVLAAQNAGIEASVVGASFSDPHHVARSVIQQGLMELGIIQTAEEVRTYFPHGTSHYIGLDVHDPGTYGPLQSNSVITVEPGIYIPPNSPCDPKWWGIAIRIEDDILITPSGPINLSAAAPREIDKIEKMIAQDSPLDEFLLPVLDSVID
;
A
#
# COMPACT_ATOMS: atom_id res chain seq x y z
N PRO A 1 -8.66 -7.49 -14.60
CA PRO A 1 -9.20 -8.23 -13.45
C PRO A 1 -9.88 -7.24 -12.50
N THR A 2 -10.94 -7.70 -11.82
CA THR A 2 -11.68 -6.94 -10.80
C THR A 2 -12.11 -7.92 -9.73
N LEU A 3 -12.25 -7.46 -8.49
CA LEU A 3 -12.94 -8.25 -7.46
C LEU A 3 -14.44 -8.28 -7.78
N ASP A 4 -15.06 -9.43 -7.65
CA ASP A 4 -16.50 -9.57 -7.84
C ASP A 4 -17.26 -9.36 -6.51
N ILE A 5 -18.59 -9.29 -6.61
CA ILE A 5 -19.46 -9.09 -5.45
C ILE A 5 -19.31 -10.24 -4.44
N SER A 6 -19.13 -11.47 -4.92
CA SER A 6 -19.01 -12.65 -4.05
C SER A 6 -17.75 -12.59 -3.20
N PHE A 7 -16.64 -12.05 -3.73
CA PHE A 7 -15.42 -11.82 -2.96
C PHE A 7 -15.70 -11.03 -1.68
N HIS A 8 -16.29 -9.85 -1.81
CA HIS A 8 -16.55 -8.96 -0.68
C HIS A 8 -17.56 -9.59 0.31
N LYS A 9 -18.56 -10.30 -0.21
CA LYS A 9 -19.55 -11.02 0.61
C LYS A 9 -18.89 -12.13 1.44
N ASP A 10 -18.02 -12.93 0.82
CA ASP A 10 -17.29 -13.99 1.50
C ASP A 10 -16.38 -13.42 2.61
N ARG A 11 -15.74 -12.27 2.36
CA ARG A 11 -14.90 -11.61 3.37
C ARG A 11 -15.72 -11.12 4.57
N ARG A 12 -16.89 -10.55 4.35
CA ARG A 12 -17.79 -10.18 5.45
C ARG A 12 -18.25 -11.40 6.24
N GLN A 13 -18.59 -12.49 5.55
CA GLN A 13 -18.97 -13.74 6.20
C GLN A 13 -17.83 -14.31 7.05
N MET A 14 -16.60 -14.33 6.54
CA MET A 14 -15.42 -14.77 7.29
C MET A 14 -15.16 -13.95 8.55
N VAL A 15 -15.47 -12.66 8.55
CA VAL A 15 -15.43 -11.83 9.76
C VAL A 15 -16.54 -12.23 10.71
N LEU A 16 -17.79 -12.31 10.23
CA LEU A 16 -18.95 -12.69 11.04
C LEU A 16 -18.77 -14.05 11.74
N ASP A 17 -18.19 -15.03 11.05
CA ASP A 17 -17.93 -16.37 11.60
C ASP A 17 -16.94 -16.37 12.78
N LYS A 18 -16.15 -15.31 12.90
CA LYS A 18 -15.16 -15.12 13.99
C LYS A 18 -15.66 -14.23 15.11
N LEU A 19 -16.79 -13.54 14.93
CA LEU A 19 -17.35 -12.68 15.97
C LEU A 19 -18.13 -13.47 17.02
N PRO A 20 -17.88 -13.26 18.32
CA PRO A 20 -18.67 -13.87 19.38
C PRO A 20 -20.14 -13.45 19.32
N PRO A 21 -21.08 -14.26 19.87
CA PRO A 21 -22.49 -13.89 19.94
C PRO A 21 -22.73 -12.56 20.68
N ASN A 22 -23.77 -11.84 20.27
CA ASN A 22 -24.13 -10.53 20.81
C ASN A 22 -23.03 -9.47 20.68
N SER A 23 -22.36 -9.46 19.55
CA SER A 23 -21.34 -8.46 19.22
C SER A 23 -21.63 -7.76 17.90
N ILE A 24 -21.04 -6.58 17.76
CA ILE A 24 -21.03 -5.82 16.50
C ILE A 24 -19.62 -5.41 16.14
N SER A 25 -19.39 -5.26 14.84
CA SER A 25 -18.20 -4.57 14.30
C SER A 25 -18.64 -3.34 13.52
N VAL A 26 -17.97 -2.21 13.74
CA VAL A 26 -18.21 -0.96 13.01
C VAL A 26 -16.95 -0.54 12.29
N ILE A 27 -17.03 -0.44 10.97
CA ILE A 27 -15.92 -0.07 10.08
C ILE A 27 -16.34 1.15 9.27
N PHE A 28 -15.53 2.22 9.32
CA PHE A 28 -15.79 3.46 8.61
C PHE A 28 -15.02 3.55 7.29
N SER A 29 -15.61 4.23 6.31
CA SER A 29 -14.92 4.68 5.09
C SER A 29 -13.77 5.62 5.42
N ALA A 30 -12.85 5.83 4.45
CA ALA A 30 -11.85 6.87 4.58
C ALA A 30 -12.47 8.28 4.59
N PRO A 31 -11.85 9.27 5.25
CA PRO A 31 -12.23 10.67 5.15
C PRO A 31 -11.82 11.25 3.79
N ILE A 32 -12.56 12.26 3.34
CA ILE A 32 -12.08 13.15 2.30
C ILE A 32 -10.97 14.02 2.91
N ARG A 33 -9.79 14.00 2.31
CA ARG A 33 -8.62 14.78 2.75
C ARG A 33 -8.59 16.13 2.05
N ASN A 34 -8.70 17.22 2.81
CA ASN A 34 -8.57 18.55 2.27
C ASN A 34 -7.10 18.90 1.99
N ARG A 35 -6.82 19.40 0.80
CA ARG A 35 -5.49 19.89 0.43
C ARG A 35 -5.32 21.36 0.81
N SER A 36 -6.24 22.22 0.35
CA SER A 36 -6.21 23.66 0.59
C SER A 36 -7.56 24.28 0.22
N ASN A 37 -8.10 25.15 1.05
CA ASN A 37 -9.40 25.81 0.88
C ASN A 37 -10.51 24.81 0.52
N ASP A 38 -11.05 24.88 -0.69
CA ASP A 38 -12.09 24.03 -1.25
C ASP A 38 -11.55 22.89 -2.14
N VAL A 39 -10.22 22.76 -2.28
CA VAL A 39 -9.57 21.72 -3.06
C VAL A 39 -9.22 20.52 -2.17
N ASN A 40 -9.69 19.35 -2.55
CA ASN A 40 -9.39 18.10 -1.86
C ASN A 40 -8.29 17.31 -2.58
N HIS A 41 -7.58 16.45 -1.85
CA HIS A 41 -6.78 15.38 -2.44
C HIS A 41 -7.70 14.38 -3.14
N LEU A 42 -7.14 13.66 -4.12
CA LEU A 42 -7.85 12.56 -4.76
C LEU A 42 -8.26 11.53 -3.70
N TYR A 43 -9.55 11.15 -3.70
CA TYR A 43 -10.10 10.24 -2.69
C TYR A 43 -9.52 8.85 -2.81
N HIS A 44 -9.05 8.32 -1.70
CA HIS A 44 -8.58 6.95 -1.52
C HIS A 44 -9.38 6.29 -0.39
N GLN A 45 -9.98 5.14 -0.68
CA GLN A 45 -10.82 4.44 0.28
C GLN A 45 -9.98 3.76 1.38
N ASN A 46 -10.56 3.60 2.56
CA ASN A 46 -9.99 2.78 3.63
C ASN A 46 -9.83 1.33 3.13
N PRO A 47 -8.63 0.75 3.16
CA PRO A 47 -8.37 -0.59 2.64
C PRO A 47 -9.26 -1.68 3.26
N ASN A 48 -9.49 -1.66 4.57
CA ASN A 48 -10.35 -2.64 5.25
C ASN A 48 -11.82 -2.46 4.88
N PHE A 49 -12.28 -1.22 4.76
CA PHE A 49 -13.64 -0.93 4.32
C PHE A 49 -13.86 -1.39 2.87
N TYR A 50 -12.90 -1.10 1.97
CA TYR A 50 -12.94 -1.57 0.59
C TYR A 50 -12.92 -3.10 0.50
N TYR A 51 -12.05 -3.76 1.26
CA TYR A 51 -11.93 -5.22 1.30
C TYR A 51 -13.25 -5.91 1.63
N LEU A 52 -14.01 -5.31 2.53
CA LEU A 52 -15.30 -5.84 2.98
C LEU A 52 -16.48 -5.45 2.10
N THR A 53 -16.42 -4.31 1.39
CA THR A 53 -17.60 -3.76 0.71
C THR A 53 -17.45 -3.59 -0.80
N GLY A 54 -16.24 -3.38 -1.30
CA GLY A 54 -16.00 -2.91 -2.67
C GLY A 54 -16.43 -1.45 -2.91
N PHE A 55 -17.02 -0.78 -1.91
CA PHE A 55 -17.63 0.54 -2.03
C PHE A 55 -16.60 1.65 -1.95
N GLN A 56 -16.65 2.61 -2.88
CA GLN A 56 -15.61 3.62 -3.09
C GLN A 56 -16.03 5.05 -2.70
N GLU A 57 -17.22 5.23 -2.12
CA GLU A 57 -17.67 6.57 -1.71
C GLU A 57 -17.32 6.86 -0.25
N ALA A 58 -17.03 8.13 0.05
CA ALA A 58 -16.79 8.62 1.40
C ALA A 58 -18.08 8.72 2.23
N HIS A 59 -17.92 9.01 3.50
CA HIS A 59 -19.04 9.24 4.45
C HIS A 59 -19.94 8.02 4.57
N SER A 60 -19.36 6.86 4.80
CA SER A 60 -20.04 5.58 4.89
C SER A 60 -19.58 4.78 6.12
N ALA A 61 -20.43 3.88 6.60
CA ALA A 61 -20.11 2.98 7.69
C ALA A 61 -20.70 1.59 7.44
N LEU A 62 -19.90 0.54 7.62
CA LEU A 62 -20.34 -0.85 7.61
C LEU A 62 -20.53 -1.30 9.06
N VAL A 63 -21.67 -1.92 9.33
CA VAL A 63 -21.95 -2.59 10.60
C VAL A 63 -22.17 -4.08 10.33
N LEU A 64 -21.37 -4.92 10.99
CA LEU A 64 -21.54 -6.38 11.00
C LEU A 64 -22.04 -6.80 12.37
N ILE A 65 -23.06 -7.66 12.42
CA ILE A 65 -23.75 -8.06 13.65
C ILE A 65 -23.72 -9.58 13.75
N SER A 66 -23.16 -10.11 14.84
CA SER A 66 -23.01 -11.56 15.03
C SER A 66 -24.35 -12.30 15.15
N THR A 67 -25.39 -11.65 15.67
CA THR A 67 -26.73 -12.19 15.79
C THR A 67 -27.66 -11.51 14.78
N PRO A 68 -28.34 -12.24 13.87
CA PRO A 68 -29.24 -11.63 12.91
C PRO A 68 -30.30 -10.75 13.54
N ILE A 69 -30.59 -9.61 12.90
CA ILE A 69 -31.66 -8.69 13.30
C ILE A 69 -32.62 -8.44 12.14
N GLU A 70 -33.88 -8.10 12.47
CA GLU A 70 -34.88 -7.76 11.49
C GLU A 70 -34.89 -6.24 11.21
N ILE A 71 -34.71 -5.88 9.93
CA ILE A 71 -34.81 -4.49 9.47
C ILE A 71 -35.73 -4.43 8.26
N GLU A 72 -36.87 -3.75 8.42
CA GLU A 72 -37.84 -3.58 7.32
C GLU A 72 -38.23 -4.91 6.65
N GLY A 73 -38.39 -5.98 7.46
CA GLY A 73 -38.79 -7.33 7.00
C GLY A 73 -37.64 -8.14 6.37
N ILE A 74 -36.40 -7.70 6.51
CA ILE A 74 -35.20 -8.41 6.08
C ILE A 74 -34.40 -8.82 7.32
N SER A 75 -34.17 -10.14 7.49
CA SER A 75 -33.23 -10.66 8.48
C SER A 75 -31.81 -10.52 7.96
N THR A 76 -30.96 -9.78 8.66
CA THR A 76 -29.61 -9.47 8.21
C THR A 76 -28.60 -9.42 9.34
N GLN A 77 -27.34 -9.68 9.01
CA GLN A 77 -26.18 -9.51 9.86
C GLN A 77 -25.25 -8.40 9.34
N GLU A 78 -25.57 -7.77 8.21
CA GLU A 78 -24.75 -6.76 7.57
C GLU A 78 -25.57 -5.54 7.13
N ILE A 79 -25.11 -4.36 7.49
CA ILE A 79 -25.77 -3.11 7.13
C ILE A 79 -24.70 -2.12 6.68
N LEU A 80 -24.86 -1.59 5.48
CA LEU A 80 -24.03 -0.50 4.97
C LEU A 80 -24.82 0.82 5.02
N PHE A 81 -24.25 1.81 5.65
CA PHE A 81 -24.78 3.17 5.69
C PHE A 81 -24.04 4.01 4.64
N VAL A 82 -24.79 4.63 3.72
CA VAL A 82 -24.27 5.43 2.61
C VAL A 82 -24.98 6.77 2.53
N ARG A 83 -24.35 7.74 1.88
CA ARG A 83 -24.95 9.04 1.58
C ARG A 83 -26.23 8.91 0.76
N ASP A 84 -27.17 9.76 1.01
CA ASP A 84 -28.34 9.92 0.13
C ASP A 84 -27.90 10.50 -1.22
N ARG A 85 -28.65 10.16 -2.26
CA ARG A 85 -28.45 10.75 -3.58
C ARG A 85 -28.79 12.24 -3.54
N ASP A 86 -27.86 13.08 -3.98
CA ASP A 86 -28.00 14.52 -4.03
C ASP A 86 -27.65 15.02 -5.43
N THR A 87 -28.67 15.54 -6.12
CA THR A 87 -28.54 16.05 -7.51
C THR A 87 -27.69 17.30 -7.59
N TYR A 88 -27.62 18.12 -6.53
CA TYR A 88 -26.75 19.30 -6.49
C TYR A 88 -25.28 18.89 -6.40
N TYR A 89 -24.95 17.94 -5.52
CA TYR A 89 -23.59 17.41 -5.42
C TYR A 89 -23.17 16.67 -6.68
N ALA A 90 -24.09 16.00 -7.36
CA ALA A 90 -23.81 15.29 -8.60
C ALA A 90 -23.24 16.20 -9.70
N LEU A 91 -23.61 17.49 -9.70
CA LEU A 91 -23.05 18.48 -10.64
C LEU A 91 -21.58 18.82 -10.36
N TRP A 92 -21.12 18.69 -9.12
CA TRP A 92 -19.80 19.11 -8.68
C TRP A 92 -18.83 17.94 -8.48
N GLU A 93 -19.32 16.84 -7.96
CA GLU A 93 -18.47 15.72 -7.50
C GLU A 93 -18.75 14.38 -8.22
N GLY A 94 -19.73 14.37 -9.13
CA GLY A 94 -20.20 13.15 -9.77
C GLY A 94 -21.39 12.50 -9.05
N ASP A 95 -21.95 11.44 -9.65
CA ASP A 95 -23.14 10.76 -9.16
C ASP A 95 -22.87 10.03 -7.84
N ILE A 96 -23.72 10.26 -6.84
CA ILE A 96 -23.77 9.55 -5.57
C ILE A 96 -24.83 8.45 -5.71
N LYS A 97 -24.44 7.20 -5.46
CA LYS A 97 -25.31 6.03 -5.71
C LYS A 97 -26.57 6.02 -4.85
N GLY A 98 -26.46 6.38 -3.58
CA GLY A 98 -27.54 6.24 -2.61
C GLY A 98 -27.80 4.79 -2.21
N ALA A 99 -28.70 4.57 -1.24
CA ALA A 99 -28.91 3.27 -0.62
C ALA A 99 -29.42 2.20 -1.59
N GLU A 100 -30.45 2.50 -2.38
CA GLU A 100 -31.09 1.53 -3.29
C GLU A 100 -30.14 1.00 -4.37
N ALA A 101 -29.41 1.88 -5.06
CA ALA A 101 -28.46 1.48 -6.09
C ALA A 101 -27.29 0.70 -5.47
N THR A 102 -26.78 1.14 -4.32
CA THR A 102 -25.70 0.46 -3.60
C THR A 102 -26.10 -0.96 -3.18
N GLN A 103 -27.30 -1.14 -2.63
CA GLN A 103 -27.79 -2.47 -2.24
C GLN A 103 -27.84 -3.43 -3.44
N ARG A 104 -28.34 -2.97 -4.57
CA ARG A 104 -28.43 -3.76 -5.80
C ARG A 104 -27.05 -4.11 -6.38
N GLU A 105 -26.08 -3.16 -6.34
CA GLU A 105 -24.82 -3.28 -7.05
C GLU A 105 -23.70 -3.93 -6.23
N PHE A 106 -23.75 -3.90 -4.90
CA PHE A 106 -22.67 -4.38 -4.02
C PHE A 106 -23.00 -5.67 -3.23
N GLY A 107 -24.19 -6.24 -3.43
CA GLY A 107 -24.55 -7.51 -2.82
C GLY A 107 -24.55 -7.48 -1.30
N ILE A 108 -24.93 -6.35 -0.70
CA ILE A 108 -25.08 -6.16 0.75
C ILE A 108 -26.56 -6.33 1.10
N ASP A 109 -26.86 -7.15 2.08
CA ASP A 109 -28.24 -7.53 2.43
C ASP A 109 -29.09 -6.31 2.77
N LYS A 110 -28.56 -5.35 3.52
CA LYS A 110 -29.24 -4.11 3.85
C LYS A 110 -28.36 -2.88 3.68
N VAL A 111 -28.85 -1.90 2.93
CA VAL A 111 -28.21 -0.60 2.79
C VAL A 111 -29.18 0.50 3.25
N LEU A 112 -28.70 1.42 4.06
CA LEU A 112 -29.47 2.52 4.63
C LEU A 112 -28.80 3.86 4.40
N SER A 113 -29.59 4.93 4.49
CA SER A 113 -29.04 6.29 4.54
C SER A 113 -28.22 6.52 5.81
N THR A 114 -27.11 7.28 5.69
CA THR A 114 -26.31 7.73 6.84
C THR A 114 -27.12 8.53 7.87
N SER A 115 -28.23 9.16 7.46
CA SER A 115 -29.16 9.85 8.37
C SER A 115 -29.80 8.91 9.41
N ARG A 116 -29.84 7.62 9.13
CA ARG A 116 -30.39 6.59 10.03
C ARG A 116 -29.35 5.98 10.97
N PHE A 117 -28.06 6.29 10.82
CA PHE A 117 -27.00 5.60 11.56
C PHE A 117 -27.12 5.77 13.08
N SER A 118 -27.31 6.99 13.57
CA SER A 118 -27.44 7.25 15.03
C SER A 118 -28.66 6.55 15.63
N SER A 119 -29.84 6.65 14.99
CA SER A 119 -31.05 5.99 15.47
C SER A 119 -30.96 4.46 15.43
N PHE A 120 -30.25 3.92 14.42
CA PHE A 120 -29.97 2.49 14.33
C PHE A 120 -29.11 2.02 15.51
N LEU A 121 -27.99 2.70 15.80
CA LEU A 121 -27.13 2.38 16.95
C LEU A 121 -27.91 2.39 18.25
N SER A 122 -28.73 3.41 18.49
CA SER A 122 -29.58 3.53 19.70
C SER A 122 -30.65 2.44 19.82
N SER A 123 -30.99 1.74 18.71
CA SER A 123 -31.93 0.62 18.73
C SER A 123 -31.31 -0.71 19.17
N LEU A 124 -29.98 -0.82 19.14
CA LEU A 124 -29.27 -2.05 19.50
C LEU A 124 -29.35 -2.32 21.01
N GLN A 125 -29.63 -3.55 21.36
CA GLN A 125 -29.78 -3.99 22.77
C GLN A 125 -29.00 -5.30 22.99
N GLY A 126 -28.59 -5.52 24.24
CA GLY A 126 -28.02 -6.80 24.67
C GLY A 126 -26.65 -7.12 24.06
N LEU A 127 -25.88 -6.10 23.72
CA LEU A 127 -24.51 -6.28 23.23
C LEU A 127 -23.58 -6.68 24.36
N ASN A 128 -22.64 -7.57 24.06
CA ASN A 128 -21.54 -7.97 24.92
C ASN A 128 -20.24 -7.27 24.52
N THR A 129 -20.01 -7.13 23.20
CA THR A 129 -18.74 -6.55 22.69
C THR A 129 -19.00 -5.69 21.45
N ILE A 130 -18.29 -4.58 21.37
CA ILE A 130 -18.22 -3.69 20.21
C ILE A 130 -16.78 -3.72 19.69
N TYR A 131 -16.61 -4.18 18.47
CA TYR A 131 -15.33 -4.22 17.76
C TYR A 131 -15.21 -3.05 16.79
N HIS A 132 -14.11 -2.34 16.82
CA HIS A 132 -13.83 -1.29 15.84
C HIS A 132 -12.33 -0.99 15.72
N PHE A 133 -11.91 -0.39 14.62
CA PHE A 133 -10.59 0.22 14.52
C PHE A 133 -10.50 1.51 15.33
N PRO A 134 -9.29 1.93 15.76
CA PRO A 134 -9.13 3.29 16.30
C PRO A 134 -9.74 4.32 15.36
N LEU A 135 -10.53 5.23 15.90
CA LEU A 135 -11.19 6.26 15.10
C LEU A 135 -10.15 7.21 14.49
N ILE A 136 -10.40 7.63 13.26
CA ILE A 136 -9.53 8.54 12.54
C ILE A 136 -9.68 9.94 13.14
N SER A 137 -8.59 10.54 13.62
CA SER A 137 -8.59 11.83 14.33
C SER A 137 -8.61 13.05 13.42
N ASP A 138 -8.15 12.92 12.16
CA ASP A 138 -8.03 14.01 11.19
C ASP A 138 -9.21 14.09 10.21
N VAL A 139 -10.41 13.82 10.71
CA VAL A 139 -11.66 13.94 9.94
C VAL A 139 -12.20 15.37 10.08
N ARG A 140 -12.26 16.06 8.95
CA ARG A 140 -12.84 17.40 8.87
C ARG A 140 -14.36 17.31 8.79
N LYS A 141 -15.08 18.10 9.63
CA LYS A 141 -16.53 18.25 9.53
C LYS A 141 -16.89 18.95 8.22
N HIS A 142 -17.80 18.34 7.47
CA HIS A 142 -18.32 18.95 6.22
C HIS A 142 -19.33 20.05 6.55
N PRO A 143 -19.20 21.27 5.99
CA PRO A 143 -20.01 22.41 6.41
C PRO A 143 -21.49 22.31 6.02
N ARG A 144 -21.84 21.43 5.06
CA ARG A 144 -23.20 21.30 4.51
C ARG A 144 -23.76 19.87 4.58
N ASN A 145 -23.06 18.94 5.23
CA ASN A 145 -23.52 17.56 5.37
C ASN A 145 -23.53 17.18 6.85
N GLU A 146 -24.73 17.12 7.42
CA GLU A 146 -24.93 16.74 8.83
C GLU A 146 -24.69 15.24 9.10
N PHE A 147 -24.58 14.43 8.05
CA PHE A 147 -24.36 12.98 8.13
C PHE A 147 -23.03 12.59 7.50
N ASP A 148 -22.04 13.47 7.59
CA ASP A 148 -20.68 13.21 7.15
C ASP A 148 -19.93 12.25 8.11
N LEU A 149 -18.74 11.81 7.71
CA LEU A 149 -17.95 10.86 8.49
C LEU A 149 -17.63 11.41 9.90
N PHE A 150 -17.42 12.72 10.05
CA PHE A 150 -17.19 13.33 11.36
C PHE A 150 -18.38 13.09 12.30
N ASN A 151 -19.59 13.35 11.81
CA ASN A 151 -20.81 13.17 12.60
C ASN A 151 -21.16 11.68 12.81
N LEU A 152 -20.86 10.81 11.84
CA LEU A 152 -20.98 9.35 12.02
C LEU A 152 -20.06 8.85 13.16
N GLN A 153 -18.79 9.27 13.16
CA GLN A 153 -17.87 8.91 14.24
C GLN A 153 -18.27 9.51 15.58
N ALA A 154 -18.80 10.74 15.61
CA ALA A 154 -19.31 11.37 16.82
C ALA A 154 -20.53 10.61 17.38
N ALA A 155 -21.48 10.21 16.53
CA ALA A 155 -22.62 9.39 16.91
C ALA A 155 -22.19 8.03 17.49
N PHE A 156 -21.20 7.39 16.86
CA PHE A 156 -20.65 6.13 17.34
C PHE A 156 -19.92 6.28 18.67
N THR A 157 -19.14 7.35 18.86
CA THR A 157 -18.50 7.67 20.14
C THR A 157 -19.54 7.88 21.25
N GLY A 158 -20.62 8.60 20.96
CA GLY A 158 -21.73 8.78 21.88
C GLY A 158 -22.40 7.46 22.26
N PHE A 159 -22.62 6.59 21.26
CA PHE A 159 -23.15 5.24 21.49
C PHE A 159 -22.23 4.39 22.38
N ILE A 160 -20.92 4.36 22.13
CA ILE A 160 -19.95 3.68 23.01
C ILE A 160 -20.05 4.21 24.44
N PHE A 161 -20.08 5.53 24.61
CA PHE A 161 -20.18 6.16 25.92
C PHE A 161 -21.45 5.71 26.67
N GLU A 162 -22.62 5.71 25.99
CA GLU A 162 -23.90 5.23 26.55
C GLU A 162 -23.82 3.76 26.98
N GLN A 163 -23.14 2.91 26.22
CA GLN A 163 -22.98 1.47 26.52
C GLN A 163 -22.03 1.22 27.69
N THR A 164 -21.12 2.13 28.01
CA THR A 164 -20.09 1.92 29.03
C THR A 164 -20.35 2.65 30.35
N GLU A 165 -21.00 3.84 30.35
CA GLU A 165 -21.11 4.68 31.54
C GLU A 165 -22.44 4.57 32.31
N HIS A 166 -23.53 4.06 31.70
CA HIS A 166 -24.85 4.01 32.33
C HIS A 166 -25.23 2.65 32.92
N LEU A 167 -24.25 1.83 33.25
CA LEU A 167 -24.51 0.50 33.80
C LEU A 167 -24.92 0.60 35.28
N LYS A 168 -26.15 0.14 35.56
CA LYS A 168 -26.52 -0.29 36.92
C LYS A 168 -25.55 -1.39 37.35
N PRO A 169 -25.20 -1.51 38.66
CA PRO A 169 -24.23 -2.52 39.13
C PRO A 169 -24.54 -3.98 38.77
N GLU A 170 -25.72 -4.25 38.27
CA GLU A 170 -26.23 -5.58 37.96
C GLU A 170 -26.11 -5.96 36.45
N VAL A 171 -25.67 -5.05 35.56
CA VAL A 171 -25.54 -5.30 34.12
C VAL A 171 -24.04 -5.40 33.77
N SER A 172 -23.66 -6.48 33.10
CA SER A 172 -22.28 -6.65 32.62
C SER A 172 -21.93 -5.53 31.64
N ALA A 173 -20.81 -4.86 31.87
CA ALA A 173 -20.33 -3.80 30.98
C ALA A 173 -20.06 -4.33 29.59
N VAL A 174 -20.46 -3.57 28.55
CA VAL A 174 -20.09 -3.88 27.15
C VAL A 174 -18.59 -3.70 26.99
N THR A 175 -17.93 -4.70 26.42
CA THR A 175 -16.49 -4.63 26.13
C THR A 175 -16.27 -3.88 24.82
N ILE A 176 -15.34 -2.93 24.84
CA ILE A 176 -14.86 -2.26 23.62
C ILE A 176 -13.52 -2.88 23.24
N ASP A 177 -13.42 -3.37 22.02
CA ASP A 177 -12.24 -4.07 21.52
C ASP A 177 -11.76 -3.44 20.21
N GLN A 178 -10.46 -3.12 20.14
CA GLN A 178 -9.81 -2.50 18.98
C GLN A 178 -8.67 -3.38 18.43
N GLU A 179 -8.50 -4.59 18.95
CA GLU A 179 -7.38 -5.48 18.63
C GLU A 179 -7.83 -6.66 17.75
N ILE A 180 -8.92 -7.31 18.12
CA ILE A 180 -9.39 -8.53 17.44
C ILE A 180 -9.78 -8.30 15.98
N LEU A 181 -10.46 -7.19 15.66
CA LEU A 181 -10.86 -6.90 14.27
C LEU A 181 -9.65 -6.65 13.35
N PRO A 182 -8.63 -5.87 13.75
CA PRO A 182 -7.35 -5.81 13.02
C PRO A 182 -6.67 -7.16 12.82
N GLU A 183 -6.65 -8.04 13.83
CA GLU A 183 -6.05 -9.38 13.74
C GLU A 183 -6.81 -10.26 12.74
N ILE A 184 -8.14 -10.27 12.80
CA ILE A 184 -8.98 -11.02 11.85
C ILE A 184 -8.70 -10.56 10.42
N LEU A 185 -8.76 -9.25 10.17
CA LEU A 185 -8.55 -8.71 8.82
C LEU A 185 -7.11 -8.87 8.36
N GLY A 186 -6.13 -8.73 9.24
CA GLY A 186 -4.73 -9.01 8.93
C GLY A 186 -4.54 -10.45 8.45
N SER A 187 -5.11 -11.41 9.17
CA SER A 187 -5.03 -12.82 8.78
C SER A 187 -5.73 -13.15 7.46
N LEU A 188 -6.83 -12.45 7.14
CA LEU A 188 -7.55 -12.64 5.87
C LEU A 188 -6.82 -11.98 4.69
N ARG A 189 -6.21 -10.81 4.90
CA ARG A 189 -5.48 -10.05 3.87
C ARG A 189 -4.11 -10.64 3.57
N GLU A 190 -3.50 -11.36 4.51
CA GLU A 190 -2.21 -12.02 4.33
C GLU A 190 -2.21 -13.02 3.17
N VAL A 191 -3.27 -13.85 3.08
CA VAL A 191 -3.40 -14.87 2.05
C VAL A 191 -4.34 -14.37 0.95
N LYS A 192 -3.78 -14.10 -0.22
CA LYS A 192 -4.51 -13.52 -1.35
C LYS A 192 -5.31 -14.58 -2.09
N SER A 193 -6.53 -14.24 -2.51
CA SER A 193 -7.28 -15.01 -3.50
C SER A 193 -6.65 -14.91 -4.89
N GLU A 194 -7.08 -15.77 -5.81
CA GLU A 194 -6.64 -15.69 -7.21
C GLU A 194 -7.03 -14.37 -7.88
N GLN A 195 -8.17 -13.78 -7.52
CA GLN A 195 -8.62 -12.49 -8.02
C GLN A 195 -7.69 -11.35 -7.55
N GLU A 196 -7.31 -11.35 -6.26
CA GLU A 196 -6.37 -10.39 -5.70
C GLU A 196 -4.99 -10.51 -6.35
N ILE A 197 -4.47 -11.74 -6.49
CA ILE A 197 -3.19 -12.01 -7.16
C ILE A 197 -3.21 -11.50 -8.61
N ALA A 198 -4.32 -11.68 -9.33
CA ALA A 198 -4.45 -11.20 -10.70
C ALA A 198 -4.40 -9.66 -10.78
N ILE A 199 -4.94 -8.95 -9.80
CA ILE A 199 -4.88 -7.47 -9.71
C ILE A 199 -3.47 -7.01 -9.34
N ILE A 200 -2.84 -7.63 -8.32
CA ILE A 200 -1.47 -7.33 -7.91
C ILE A 200 -0.51 -7.50 -9.10
N LYS A 201 -0.63 -8.59 -9.86
CA LYS A 201 0.17 -8.80 -11.07
C LYS A 201 0.05 -7.67 -12.09
N GLN A 202 -1.13 -7.02 -12.22
CA GLN A 202 -1.28 -5.85 -13.09
C GLN A 202 -0.53 -4.64 -12.53
N ALA A 203 -0.65 -4.35 -11.23
CA ALA A 203 0.08 -3.26 -10.58
C ALA A 203 1.60 -3.46 -10.69
N VAL A 204 2.08 -4.67 -10.45
CA VAL A 204 3.51 -5.04 -10.59
C VAL A 204 3.98 -4.91 -12.03
N ALA A 205 3.20 -5.37 -13.00
CA ALA A 205 3.56 -5.24 -14.42
C ALA A 205 3.66 -3.77 -14.86
N MET A 206 2.75 -2.90 -14.39
CA MET A 206 2.82 -1.45 -14.67
C MET A 206 4.11 -0.84 -14.07
N SER A 207 4.46 -1.23 -12.84
CA SER A 207 5.67 -0.77 -12.16
C SER A 207 6.94 -1.25 -12.88
N ALA A 208 6.97 -2.51 -13.30
CA ALA A 208 8.08 -3.06 -14.08
C ALA A 208 8.27 -2.36 -15.43
N ILE A 209 7.16 -2.06 -16.14
CA ILE A 209 7.21 -1.29 -17.40
C ILE A 209 7.73 0.12 -17.11
N GLY A 210 7.30 0.77 -16.02
CA GLY A 210 7.81 2.07 -15.61
C GLY A 210 9.33 2.06 -15.40
N GLN A 211 9.85 1.05 -14.71
CA GLN A 211 11.29 0.85 -14.53
C GLN A 211 12.03 0.69 -15.88
N ILE A 212 11.47 -0.10 -16.79
CA ILE A 212 12.05 -0.32 -18.12
C ILE A 212 12.08 0.98 -18.94
N GLU A 213 11.00 1.74 -18.95
CA GLU A 213 10.93 3.00 -19.72
C GLU A 213 11.86 4.07 -19.16
N VAL A 214 12.04 4.12 -17.83
CA VAL A 214 13.07 5.00 -17.24
C VAL A 214 14.47 4.52 -17.60
N MET A 215 14.77 3.20 -17.58
CA MET A 215 16.08 2.69 -18.04
C MET A 215 16.40 3.14 -19.45
N ARG A 216 15.40 3.16 -20.35
CA ARG A 216 15.60 3.59 -21.75
C ARG A 216 15.73 5.11 -21.92
N ALA A 217 15.13 5.88 -21.03
CA ALA A 217 15.10 7.34 -21.10
C ALA A 217 16.20 8.03 -20.27
N ILE A 218 16.91 7.29 -19.40
CA ILE A 218 17.83 7.91 -18.45
C ILE A 218 19.09 8.46 -19.12
N HIS A 219 19.49 9.66 -18.70
CA HIS A 219 20.75 10.33 -19.09
C HIS A 219 21.20 11.28 -17.97
N PRO A 220 22.46 11.74 -17.96
CA PRO A 220 22.98 12.56 -16.84
C PRO A 220 22.28 13.90 -16.60
N GLU A 221 21.68 14.48 -17.63
CA GLU A 221 20.97 15.77 -17.56
C GLU A 221 19.51 15.66 -17.11
N ILE A 222 18.96 14.45 -17.00
CA ILE A 222 17.59 14.24 -16.55
C ILE A 222 17.44 14.60 -15.06
N SER A 223 16.28 15.15 -14.67
CA SER A 223 15.98 15.44 -13.27
C SER A 223 15.32 14.25 -12.56
N GLU A 224 15.40 14.21 -11.22
CA GLU A 224 14.68 13.23 -10.41
C GLU A 224 13.15 13.32 -10.64
N ARG A 225 12.62 14.53 -10.90
CA ARG A 225 11.19 14.75 -11.19
C ARG A 225 10.76 14.24 -12.55
N GLU A 226 11.60 14.37 -13.58
CA GLU A 226 11.31 13.78 -14.89
C GLU A 226 11.25 12.26 -14.80
N ILE A 227 12.18 11.64 -14.07
CA ILE A 227 12.18 10.20 -13.80
C ILE A 227 10.88 9.80 -13.10
N GLN A 228 10.47 10.52 -12.04
CA GLN A 228 9.18 10.32 -11.38
C GLN A 228 8.02 10.45 -12.38
N GLY A 229 8.04 11.50 -13.20
CA GLY A 229 7.01 11.77 -14.22
C GLY A 229 6.87 10.64 -15.24
N ILE A 230 7.97 10.03 -15.67
CA ILE A 230 7.96 8.88 -16.59
C ILE A 230 7.26 7.68 -15.95
N HIS A 231 7.62 7.31 -14.71
CA HIS A 231 6.95 6.23 -13.99
C HIS A 231 5.45 6.48 -13.87
N GLU A 232 5.06 7.65 -13.38
CA GLU A 232 3.66 7.98 -13.13
C GLU A 232 2.85 8.12 -14.43
N PHE A 233 3.47 8.58 -15.52
CA PHE A 233 2.87 8.56 -16.85
C PHE A 233 2.53 7.13 -17.30
N VAL A 234 3.48 6.19 -17.15
CA VAL A 234 3.27 4.77 -17.48
C VAL A 234 2.12 4.21 -16.65
N PHE A 235 2.09 4.46 -15.34
CA PHE A 235 1.01 4.00 -14.48
C PHE A 235 -0.36 4.51 -14.93
N LYS A 236 -0.47 5.81 -15.21
CA LYS A 236 -1.71 6.43 -15.71
C LYS A 236 -2.12 5.89 -17.07
N LYS A 237 -1.17 5.67 -17.98
CA LYS A 237 -1.43 5.10 -19.31
C LYS A 237 -2.12 3.73 -19.22
N TYR A 238 -1.76 2.92 -18.25
CA TYR A 238 -2.32 1.57 -18.03
C TYR A 238 -3.50 1.54 -17.06
N GLY A 239 -3.96 2.71 -16.56
CA GLY A 239 -5.20 2.84 -15.81
C GLY A 239 -5.03 2.81 -14.29
N ALA A 240 -3.83 2.95 -13.76
CA ALA A 240 -3.63 3.15 -12.33
C ALA A 240 -4.26 4.48 -11.88
N LYS A 241 -5.10 4.44 -10.86
CA LYS A 241 -5.75 5.62 -10.29
C LYS A 241 -4.78 6.42 -9.42
N HIS A 242 -3.98 5.73 -8.62
CA HIS A 242 -3.02 6.29 -7.68
C HIS A 242 -1.63 5.69 -7.90
N VAL A 243 -0.63 6.26 -7.23
CA VAL A 243 0.59 5.55 -6.85
C VAL A 243 0.35 4.86 -5.51
N GLY A 244 0.96 3.72 -5.26
CA GLY A 244 0.80 2.99 -3.99
C GLY A 244 1.37 3.75 -2.80
N TYR A 245 2.39 4.58 -3.06
CA TYR A 245 3.06 5.49 -2.14
C TYR A 245 3.78 6.58 -2.95
N PRO A 246 4.20 7.70 -2.34
CA PRO A 246 4.95 8.73 -3.05
C PRO A 246 6.23 8.17 -3.67
N SER A 247 6.39 8.35 -4.99
CA SER A 247 7.54 7.82 -5.75
C SER A 247 8.87 8.33 -5.18
N ILE A 248 9.82 7.42 -4.95
CA ILE A 248 11.16 7.71 -4.44
C ILE A 248 12.13 7.64 -5.60
N VAL A 249 12.81 8.76 -5.88
CA VAL A 249 13.84 8.86 -6.92
C VAL A 249 15.03 9.60 -6.33
N GLY A 250 16.09 8.88 -5.97
CA GLY A 250 17.26 9.44 -5.32
C GLY A 250 18.57 9.21 -6.08
N ALA A 251 19.19 10.27 -6.59
CA ALA A 251 20.48 10.22 -7.25
C ALA A 251 21.62 10.35 -6.22
N GLY A 252 22.63 9.49 -6.32
CA GLY A 252 23.82 9.51 -5.48
C GLY A 252 23.49 9.51 -3.99
N ALA A 253 23.91 10.54 -3.26
CA ALA A 253 23.68 10.66 -1.82
C ALA A 253 22.19 10.73 -1.43
N HIS A 254 21.30 11.21 -2.30
CA HIS A 254 19.85 11.19 -2.07
C HIS A 254 19.33 9.77 -1.93
N GLY A 255 19.90 8.80 -2.66
CA GLY A 255 19.58 7.38 -2.52
C GLY A 255 19.90 6.79 -1.15
N CYS A 256 20.73 7.45 -0.33
CA CYS A 256 20.99 7.04 1.05
C CYS A 256 19.87 7.42 2.03
N VAL A 257 18.88 8.23 1.60
CA VAL A 257 17.69 8.55 2.39
C VAL A 257 16.58 7.57 2.00
N LEU A 258 16.20 6.68 2.90
CA LEU A 258 15.35 5.52 2.58
C LEU A 258 14.01 5.87 1.95
N HIS A 259 13.33 6.93 2.45
CA HIS A 259 12.06 7.44 1.93
C HIS A 259 12.25 8.85 1.34
N TYR A 260 13.17 8.99 0.39
CA TYR A 260 13.44 10.26 -0.28
C TYR A 260 12.38 10.56 -1.35
N THR A 261 11.36 11.29 -0.97
CA THR A 261 10.22 11.66 -1.84
C THR A 261 10.29 13.10 -2.37
N ALA A 262 11.31 13.85 -1.98
CA ALA A 262 11.46 15.24 -2.40
C ALA A 262 11.79 15.38 -3.90
N ASN A 263 12.59 14.46 -4.44
CA ASN A 263 12.96 14.34 -5.85
C ASN A 263 13.40 15.70 -6.44
N THR A 264 14.44 16.32 -5.83
CA THR A 264 14.77 17.74 -6.07
C THR A 264 15.98 17.99 -6.94
N SER A 265 16.76 16.98 -7.31
CA SER A 265 17.89 17.18 -8.23
C SER A 265 17.41 17.57 -9.62
N ASP A 266 17.83 18.72 -10.10
CA ASP A 266 17.52 19.17 -11.47
C ASP A 266 18.29 18.39 -12.53
N GLN A 267 19.41 17.79 -12.17
CA GLN A 267 20.21 16.87 -12.98
C GLN A 267 20.78 15.76 -12.10
N VAL A 268 20.62 14.51 -12.51
CA VAL A 268 21.13 13.37 -11.74
C VAL A 268 22.64 13.15 -11.92
N GLY A 269 23.22 13.74 -12.96
CA GLY A 269 24.66 13.61 -13.26
C GLY A 269 25.08 12.16 -13.54
N ASN A 270 26.37 11.90 -13.46
CA ASN A 270 26.95 10.55 -13.68
C ASN A 270 26.82 9.67 -12.40
N GLN A 271 25.65 9.66 -11.76
CA GLN A 271 25.44 8.97 -10.48
C GLN A 271 24.57 7.73 -10.66
N LEU A 272 24.55 6.88 -9.64
CA LEU A 272 23.49 5.89 -9.49
C LEU A 272 22.20 6.58 -9.13
N VAL A 273 21.08 6.13 -9.68
CA VAL A 273 19.75 6.58 -9.34
C VAL A 273 18.97 5.39 -8.78
N LEU A 274 18.61 5.49 -7.51
CA LEU A 274 17.73 4.55 -6.83
C LEU A 274 16.30 4.99 -7.05
N MET A 275 15.46 4.09 -7.59
CA MET A 275 14.06 4.36 -7.90
C MET A 275 13.18 3.29 -7.24
N ASN A 276 12.41 3.70 -6.22
CA ASN A 276 11.42 2.86 -5.56
C ASN A 276 10.03 3.38 -5.88
N VAL A 277 9.27 2.60 -6.62
CA VAL A 277 8.00 3.02 -7.20
C VAL A 277 7.00 1.87 -7.26
N GLY A 278 5.74 2.17 -7.02
CA GLY A 278 4.65 1.21 -7.10
C GLY A 278 3.39 1.83 -7.69
N ALA A 279 2.83 1.20 -8.73
CA ALA A 279 1.51 1.53 -9.24
C ALA A 279 0.45 0.99 -8.29
N GLU A 280 -0.66 1.74 -8.11
CA GLU A 280 -1.85 1.22 -7.48
C GLU A 280 -2.94 0.99 -8.53
N PHE A 281 -3.31 -0.27 -8.70
CA PHE A 281 -4.36 -0.69 -9.63
C PHE A 281 -5.48 -1.40 -8.89
N GLN A 282 -6.72 -0.94 -9.06
CA GLN A 282 -7.89 -1.50 -8.35
C GLN A 282 -7.70 -1.57 -6.82
N ASN A 283 -7.08 -0.54 -6.23
CA ASN A 283 -6.68 -0.40 -4.82
C ASN A 283 -5.57 -1.36 -4.34
N TYR A 284 -5.02 -2.22 -5.19
CA TYR A 284 -3.85 -3.04 -4.87
C TYR A 284 -2.59 -2.38 -5.37
N THR A 285 -1.56 -2.36 -4.55
CA THR A 285 -0.29 -1.73 -4.87
C THR A 285 0.78 -2.75 -5.28
N ALA A 286 1.82 -2.26 -5.95
CA ALA A 286 3.08 -2.92 -6.18
C ALA A 286 4.18 -2.19 -5.41
N ASP A 287 5.35 -2.83 -5.29
CA ASP A 287 6.56 -2.23 -4.73
C ASP A 287 7.81 -2.76 -5.47
N VAL A 288 8.43 -1.90 -6.28
CA VAL A 288 9.56 -2.33 -7.12
C VAL A 288 10.68 -1.30 -7.07
N THR A 289 11.83 -1.70 -6.55
CA THR A 289 13.04 -0.86 -6.58
C THR A 289 14.04 -1.37 -7.60
N ARG A 290 14.59 -0.42 -8.37
CA ARG A 290 15.80 -0.60 -9.18
C ARG A 290 16.78 0.53 -8.91
N THR A 291 18.08 0.21 -9.00
CA THR A 291 19.17 1.19 -8.94
C THR A 291 19.99 1.08 -10.21
N ILE A 292 20.13 2.18 -10.94
CA ILE A 292 20.75 2.19 -12.28
C ILE A 292 21.74 3.35 -12.43
N PRO A 293 22.79 3.21 -13.28
CA PRO A 293 23.74 4.30 -13.56
C PRO A 293 23.17 5.25 -14.62
N ALA A 294 23.05 6.53 -14.31
CA ALA A 294 22.50 7.53 -15.23
C ALA A 294 23.30 7.71 -16.52
N ASN A 295 24.60 7.43 -16.48
CA ASN A 295 25.49 7.47 -17.66
C ASN A 295 25.58 6.15 -18.42
N GLY A 296 24.75 5.16 -18.06
CA GLY A 296 24.65 3.88 -18.76
C GLY A 296 25.67 2.82 -18.35
N LYS A 297 26.60 3.11 -17.44
CA LYS A 297 27.64 2.17 -17.01
C LYS A 297 27.91 2.23 -15.50
N PHE A 298 27.93 1.06 -14.87
CA PHE A 298 28.40 0.94 -13.50
C PHE A 298 29.92 1.12 -13.42
N THR A 299 30.41 1.87 -12.41
CA THR A 299 31.82 1.82 -12.05
C THR A 299 32.15 0.48 -11.39
N LYS A 300 33.45 0.17 -11.22
CA LYS A 300 33.87 -1.04 -10.54
C LYS A 300 33.29 -1.12 -9.12
N GLU A 301 33.39 -0.04 -8.35
CA GLU A 301 32.93 0.05 -6.96
C GLU A 301 31.40 -0.08 -6.88
N GLN A 302 30.68 0.57 -7.78
CA GLN A 302 29.23 0.46 -7.89
C GLN A 302 28.81 -0.97 -8.21
N ALA A 303 29.48 -1.64 -9.17
CA ALA A 303 29.20 -3.03 -9.56
C ALA A 303 29.48 -4.02 -8.43
N GLU A 304 30.53 -3.82 -7.62
CA GLU A 304 30.84 -4.67 -6.48
C GLU A 304 29.71 -4.62 -5.42
N ILE A 305 29.25 -3.43 -5.05
CA ILE A 305 28.12 -3.27 -4.12
C ILE A 305 26.80 -3.76 -4.73
N TYR A 306 26.56 -3.46 -6.02
CA TYR A 306 25.35 -3.89 -6.72
C TYR A 306 25.19 -5.41 -6.74
N ASN A 307 26.27 -6.12 -7.14
CA ASN A 307 26.28 -7.58 -7.17
C ASN A 307 26.12 -8.20 -5.78
N LEU A 308 26.65 -7.54 -4.73
CA LEU A 308 26.44 -7.99 -3.36
C LEU A 308 24.97 -7.88 -2.93
N VAL A 309 24.30 -6.75 -3.27
CA VAL A 309 22.87 -6.58 -2.99
C VAL A 309 22.03 -7.58 -3.81
N LEU A 310 22.37 -7.80 -5.08
CA LEU A 310 21.69 -8.77 -5.93
C LEU A 310 21.83 -10.20 -5.40
N ALA A 311 23.02 -10.58 -4.92
CA ALA A 311 23.25 -11.88 -4.29
C ALA A 311 22.41 -12.04 -3.01
N ALA A 312 22.34 -11.00 -2.19
CA ALA A 312 21.52 -10.98 -0.97
C ALA A 312 20.02 -11.09 -1.31
N GLN A 313 19.55 -10.39 -2.35
CA GLN A 313 18.17 -10.49 -2.80
C GLN A 313 17.83 -11.90 -3.30
N ASN A 314 18.68 -12.50 -4.12
CA ASN A 314 18.47 -13.86 -4.61
C ASN A 314 18.39 -14.86 -3.43
N ALA A 315 19.29 -14.75 -2.45
CA ALA A 315 19.25 -15.59 -1.25
C ALA A 315 17.94 -15.38 -0.46
N GLY A 316 17.48 -14.13 -0.32
CA GLY A 316 16.20 -13.81 0.31
C GLY A 316 15.00 -14.39 -0.43
N ILE A 317 14.98 -14.30 -1.77
CA ILE A 317 13.93 -14.90 -2.60
C ILE A 317 13.92 -16.43 -2.45
N GLU A 318 15.08 -17.09 -2.51
CA GLU A 318 15.20 -18.54 -2.32
C GLU A 318 14.71 -19.00 -0.95
N ALA A 319 14.89 -18.20 0.10
CA ALA A 319 14.39 -18.47 1.44
C ALA A 319 12.89 -18.23 1.62
N SER A 320 12.23 -17.54 0.66
CA SER A 320 10.82 -17.17 0.72
C SER A 320 9.91 -18.33 0.27
N VAL A 321 9.86 -19.39 1.06
CA VAL A 321 9.09 -20.61 0.76
C VAL A 321 7.98 -20.85 1.79
N VAL A 322 6.97 -21.61 1.41
CA VAL A 322 5.87 -21.98 2.33
C VAL A 322 6.42 -22.63 3.59
N GLY A 323 5.99 -22.14 4.75
CA GLY A 323 6.39 -22.63 6.08
C GLY A 323 7.70 -22.03 6.62
N ALA A 324 8.46 -21.28 5.83
CA ALA A 324 9.60 -20.51 6.32
C ALA A 324 9.14 -19.41 7.30
N SER A 325 9.97 -19.05 8.25
CA SER A 325 9.68 -17.89 9.10
C SER A 325 9.66 -16.61 8.24
N PHE A 326 8.74 -15.69 8.55
CA PHE A 326 8.70 -14.39 7.89
C PHE A 326 10.03 -13.62 7.92
N SER A 327 10.86 -13.88 8.94
CA SER A 327 12.19 -13.27 9.09
C SER A 327 13.33 -13.98 8.33
N ASP A 328 13.10 -15.19 7.80
CA ASP A 328 14.17 -15.96 7.14
C ASP A 328 14.77 -15.24 5.91
N PRO A 329 13.97 -14.62 5.00
CA PRO A 329 14.52 -13.82 3.91
C PRO A 329 15.47 -12.70 4.38
N HIS A 330 15.12 -12.03 5.50
CA HIS A 330 15.99 -11.01 6.08
C HIS A 330 17.28 -11.59 6.66
N HIS A 331 17.20 -12.69 7.40
CA HIS A 331 18.38 -13.29 8.03
C HIS A 331 19.42 -13.73 6.98
N VAL A 332 18.97 -14.38 5.90
CA VAL A 332 19.89 -14.80 4.85
C VAL A 332 20.44 -13.64 4.05
N ALA A 333 19.62 -12.67 3.65
CA ALA A 333 20.07 -11.47 2.94
C ALA A 333 21.08 -10.66 3.76
N ARG A 334 20.80 -10.48 5.07
CA ARG A 334 21.69 -9.79 5.98
C ARG A 334 23.03 -10.52 6.14
N SER A 335 23.02 -11.85 6.20
CA SER A 335 24.24 -12.64 6.29
C SER A 335 25.14 -12.47 5.06
N VAL A 336 24.54 -12.48 3.86
CA VAL A 336 25.26 -12.25 2.60
C VAL A 336 25.87 -10.85 2.58
N ILE A 337 25.08 -9.80 2.90
CA ILE A 337 25.57 -8.42 2.97
C ILE A 337 26.70 -8.26 3.99
N GLN A 338 26.53 -8.82 5.21
CA GLN A 338 27.52 -8.75 6.25
C GLN A 338 28.86 -9.33 5.80
N GLN A 339 28.83 -10.53 5.23
CA GLN A 339 30.05 -11.18 4.73
C GLN A 339 30.72 -10.35 3.64
N GLY A 340 29.96 -9.90 2.63
CA GLY A 340 30.50 -9.12 1.53
C GLY A 340 31.08 -7.77 1.96
N LEU A 341 30.40 -7.06 2.89
CA LEU A 341 30.93 -5.79 3.41
C LEU A 341 32.24 -5.99 4.21
N MET A 342 32.39 -7.12 4.90
CA MET A 342 33.65 -7.48 5.58
C MET A 342 34.76 -7.80 4.56
N GLU A 343 34.47 -8.56 3.51
CA GLU A 343 35.40 -8.89 2.44
C GLU A 343 35.86 -7.64 1.66
N LEU A 344 34.98 -6.66 1.47
CA LEU A 344 35.30 -5.36 0.86
C LEU A 344 36.01 -4.40 1.81
N GLY A 345 36.14 -4.74 3.09
CA GLY A 345 36.77 -3.92 4.12
C GLY A 345 35.96 -2.68 4.50
N ILE A 346 34.65 -2.66 4.22
CA ILE A 346 33.73 -1.57 4.55
C ILE A 346 33.35 -1.63 6.03
N ILE A 347 33.19 -2.83 6.57
CA ILE A 347 32.97 -3.08 8.01
C ILE A 347 34.05 -4.00 8.57
N GLN A 348 34.28 -3.92 9.88
CA GLN A 348 35.28 -4.74 10.59
C GLN A 348 34.62 -5.79 11.49
N THR A 349 33.40 -5.54 11.95
CA THR A 349 32.63 -6.43 12.82
C THR A 349 31.23 -6.69 12.25
N ALA A 350 30.63 -7.80 12.66
CA ALA A 350 29.28 -8.22 12.18
C ALA A 350 28.18 -7.23 12.58
N GLU A 351 28.35 -6.55 13.71
CA GLU A 351 27.39 -5.59 14.26
C GLU A 351 27.29 -4.34 13.39
N GLU A 352 28.38 -3.96 12.72
CA GLU A 352 28.44 -2.75 11.87
C GLU A 352 27.57 -2.86 10.61
N VAL A 353 27.11 -4.05 10.23
CA VAL A 353 26.23 -4.24 9.06
C VAL A 353 25.00 -3.31 9.13
N ARG A 354 24.48 -3.06 10.34
CA ARG A 354 23.30 -2.18 10.53
C ARG A 354 23.54 -0.72 10.13
N THR A 355 24.80 -0.29 10.09
CA THR A 355 25.16 1.05 9.64
C THR A 355 24.84 1.24 8.15
N TYR A 356 24.98 0.19 7.36
CA TYR A 356 24.84 0.23 5.90
C TYR A 356 23.61 -0.51 5.39
N PHE A 357 23.01 -1.39 6.20
CA PHE A 357 21.75 -2.08 5.93
C PHE A 357 20.82 -2.00 7.15
N PRO A 358 20.12 -0.85 7.36
CA PRO A 358 19.39 -0.56 8.59
C PRO A 358 17.95 -1.05 8.65
N HIS A 359 17.37 -1.56 7.55
CA HIS A 359 15.95 -1.93 7.46
C HIS A 359 15.70 -3.43 7.31
N GLY A 360 14.43 -3.85 7.40
CA GLY A 360 14.00 -5.21 7.09
C GLY A 360 14.07 -5.51 5.60
N THR A 361 13.96 -6.78 5.24
CA THR A 361 14.04 -7.21 3.83
C THR A 361 12.67 -7.46 3.23
N SER A 362 11.61 -7.58 4.06
CA SER A 362 10.31 -8.00 3.58
C SER A 362 9.17 -7.37 4.39
N HIS A 363 8.08 -7.07 3.71
CA HIS A 363 6.77 -6.81 4.26
C HIS A 363 5.70 -7.44 3.35
N TYR A 364 4.49 -7.64 3.86
CA TYR A 364 3.37 -8.02 3.00
C TYR A 364 2.98 -6.85 2.11
N ILE A 365 2.44 -7.16 0.94
CA ILE A 365 1.91 -6.19 -0.03
C ILE A 365 0.50 -6.59 -0.45
N GLY A 366 -0.37 -5.62 -0.68
CA GLY A 366 -1.76 -5.85 -1.06
C GLY A 366 -2.52 -4.56 -1.27
N LEU A 367 -3.58 -4.33 -0.50
CA LEU A 367 -4.34 -3.07 -0.49
C LEU A 367 -3.58 -1.91 0.16
N ASP A 368 -2.58 -2.21 0.95
CA ASP A 368 -1.58 -1.28 1.44
C ASP A 368 -0.20 -1.72 0.95
N VAL A 369 0.73 -0.77 0.77
CA VAL A 369 2.13 -1.11 0.49
C VAL A 369 2.72 -1.91 1.64
N HIS A 370 2.48 -1.51 2.88
CA HIS A 370 2.76 -2.29 4.07
C HIS A 370 1.45 -2.96 4.53
N ASP A 371 1.09 -4.04 3.84
CA ASP A 371 -0.16 -4.75 4.07
C ASP A 371 -0.13 -5.48 5.43
N PRO A 372 -1.24 -5.50 6.19
CA PRO A 372 -1.28 -6.23 7.45
C PRO A 372 -1.21 -7.74 7.23
N GLY A 373 -0.67 -8.44 8.22
CA GLY A 373 -0.59 -9.88 8.27
C GLY A 373 -0.23 -10.37 9.66
N THR A 374 -0.13 -11.68 9.82
CA THR A 374 0.19 -12.30 11.12
C THR A 374 1.68 -12.27 11.43
N TYR A 375 2.53 -12.09 10.41
CA TYR A 375 3.98 -12.22 10.47
C TYR A 375 4.45 -13.59 11.03
N GLY A 376 3.59 -14.59 10.91
CA GLY A 376 3.89 -15.98 11.19
C GLY A 376 4.64 -16.67 10.04
N PRO A 377 4.63 -18.01 9.99
CA PRO A 377 5.21 -18.75 8.88
C PRO A 377 4.56 -18.36 7.55
N LEU A 378 5.37 -18.17 6.50
CA LEU A 378 4.91 -17.80 5.17
C LEU A 378 3.90 -18.81 4.63
N GLN A 379 2.78 -18.32 4.13
CA GLN A 379 1.69 -19.13 3.60
C GLN A 379 1.65 -19.08 2.07
N SER A 380 1.14 -20.15 1.47
CA SER A 380 0.83 -20.13 0.03
C SER A 380 -0.13 -18.99 -0.29
N ASN A 381 0.08 -18.31 -1.41
CA ASN A 381 -0.66 -17.15 -1.87
C ASN A 381 -0.45 -15.84 -1.05
N SER A 382 0.52 -15.82 -0.13
CA SER A 382 1.03 -14.54 0.38
C SER A 382 1.89 -13.86 -0.68
N VAL A 383 1.86 -12.54 -0.71
CA VAL A 383 2.78 -11.71 -1.52
C VAL A 383 3.58 -10.85 -0.57
N ILE A 384 4.90 -10.93 -0.69
CA ILE A 384 5.86 -10.16 0.12
C ILE A 384 6.87 -9.46 -0.77
N THR A 385 7.47 -8.37 -0.27
CA THR A 385 8.67 -7.78 -0.88
C THR A 385 9.91 -8.56 -0.50
N VAL A 386 10.95 -8.52 -1.34
CA VAL A 386 12.33 -8.89 -0.99
C VAL A 386 13.25 -7.77 -1.46
N GLU A 387 13.70 -6.94 -0.51
CA GLU A 387 14.27 -5.61 -0.76
C GLU A 387 15.57 -5.30 0.00
N PRO A 388 16.59 -6.13 -0.02
CA PRO A 388 17.85 -5.76 0.63
C PRO A 388 18.47 -4.53 -0.02
N GLY A 389 19.22 -3.76 0.77
CA GLY A 389 19.93 -2.58 0.30
C GLY A 389 21.20 -2.29 1.07
N ILE A 390 22.11 -1.55 0.44
CA ILE A 390 23.35 -1.04 1.04
C ILE A 390 23.40 0.46 0.76
N TYR A 391 23.60 1.25 1.81
CA TYR A 391 23.61 2.70 1.76
C TYR A 391 24.88 3.24 2.44
N ILE A 392 25.75 3.89 1.65
CA ILE A 392 27.04 4.41 2.10
C ILE A 392 27.06 5.92 1.91
N PRO A 393 26.48 6.68 2.85
CA PRO A 393 26.47 8.15 2.72
C PRO A 393 27.89 8.74 2.73
N PRO A 394 28.07 9.96 2.19
CA PRO A 394 29.34 10.67 2.31
C PRO A 394 29.79 10.80 3.77
N ASN A 395 31.09 10.70 3.99
CA ASN A 395 31.74 10.72 5.31
C ASN A 395 31.46 9.47 6.19
N SER A 396 31.00 8.37 5.60
CA SER A 396 30.95 7.07 6.28
C SER A 396 32.36 6.62 6.74
N PRO A 397 32.49 5.88 7.84
CA PRO A 397 33.77 5.41 8.37
C PRO A 397 34.37 4.25 7.54
N CYS A 398 34.47 4.42 6.23
CA CYS A 398 35.08 3.50 5.29
C CYS A 398 35.83 4.26 4.20
N ASP A 399 36.51 3.55 3.29
CA ASP A 399 37.25 4.16 2.19
C ASP A 399 36.31 5.10 1.38
N PRO A 400 36.69 6.36 1.12
CA PRO A 400 35.90 7.33 0.35
C PRO A 400 35.47 6.87 -1.05
N LYS A 401 36.13 5.89 -1.63
CA LYS A 401 35.70 5.31 -2.94
C LYS A 401 34.30 4.70 -2.91
N TRP A 402 33.78 4.35 -1.72
CA TRP A 402 32.45 3.79 -1.52
C TRP A 402 31.37 4.85 -1.25
N TRP A 403 31.76 6.09 -0.92
CA TRP A 403 30.81 7.11 -0.52
C TRP A 403 29.84 7.51 -1.62
N GLY A 404 28.59 7.73 -1.26
CA GLY A 404 27.51 8.08 -2.17
C GLY A 404 26.93 6.90 -2.96
N ILE A 405 27.37 5.66 -2.68
CA ILE A 405 26.77 4.45 -3.24
C ILE A 405 25.57 4.06 -2.39
N ALA A 406 24.40 4.13 -2.99
CA ALA A 406 23.14 3.64 -2.42
C ALA A 406 22.48 2.70 -3.41
N ILE A 407 22.25 1.46 -3.01
CA ILE A 407 21.69 0.42 -3.87
C ILE A 407 20.63 -0.33 -3.08
N ARG A 408 19.40 -0.37 -3.59
CA ARG A 408 18.33 -1.30 -3.23
C ARG A 408 17.84 -2.00 -4.49
N ILE A 409 17.58 -3.29 -4.38
CA ILE A 409 16.96 -4.11 -5.43
C ILE A 409 15.79 -4.82 -4.78
N GLU A 410 14.59 -4.60 -5.31
CA GLU A 410 13.34 -5.06 -4.71
C GLU A 410 12.41 -5.63 -5.75
N ASP A 411 11.79 -6.73 -5.38
CA ASP A 411 10.76 -7.40 -6.15
C ASP A 411 9.60 -7.85 -5.26
N ASP A 412 8.41 -7.89 -5.85
CA ASP A 412 7.22 -8.51 -5.27
C ASP A 412 7.25 -10.02 -5.53
N ILE A 413 7.21 -10.80 -4.47
CA ILE A 413 7.38 -12.25 -4.49
C ILE A 413 6.09 -12.93 -4.05
N LEU A 414 5.48 -13.70 -4.95
CA LEU A 414 4.35 -14.57 -4.65
C LEU A 414 4.85 -15.91 -4.09
N ILE A 415 4.41 -16.25 -2.90
CA ILE A 415 4.72 -17.51 -2.24
C ILE A 415 3.80 -18.60 -2.77
N THR A 416 4.37 -19.70 -3.32
CA THR A 416 3.60 -20.83 -3.83
C THR A 416 4.13 -22.18 -3.30
N PRO A 417 3.32 -23.25 -3.36
CA PRO A 417 3.78 -24.58 -2.96
C PRO A 417 4.96 -25.10 -3.79
N SER A 418 5.15 -24.60 -5.01
CA SER A 418 6.26 -24.96 -5.89
C SER A 418 7.47 -24.03 -5.77
N GLY A 419 7.45 -23.09 -4.84
CA GLY A 419 8.49 -22.12 -4.57
C GLY A 419 8.05 -20.68 -4.85
N PRO A 420 8.94 -19.70 -4.59
CA PRO A 420 8.66 -18.28 -4.78
C PRO A 420 8.59 -17.92 -6.28
N ILE A 421 7.66 -17.04 -6.65
CA ILE A 421 7.54 -16.49 -8.01
C ILE A 421 7.82 -14.99 -7.93
N ASN A 422 8.83 -14.52 -8.63
CA ASN A 422 9.12 -13.10 -8.77
C ASN A 422 8.14 -12.48 -9.79
N LEU A 423 7.22 -11.64 -9.31
CA LEU A 423 6.19 -11.00 -10.14
C LEU A 423 6.74 -9.84 -10.97
N SER A 424 7.83 -9.19 -10.52
CA SER A 424 8.48 -8.04 -11.16
C SER A 424 9.70 -8.41 -12.01
N ALA A 425 9.89 -9.69 -12.31
CA ALA A 425 11.03 -10.22 -13.07
C ALA A 425 11.21 -9.60 -14.49
N ALA A 426 10.17 -8.96 -15.03
CA ALA A 426 10.26 -8.25 -16.31
C ALA A 426 11.23 -7.05 -16.26
N ALA A 427 11.36 -6.38 -15.09
CA ALA A 427 12.33 -5.30 -14.90
C ALA A 427 13.74 -5.91 -14.64
N PRO A 428 14.74 -5.64 -15.50
CA PRO A 428 16.07 -6.22 -15.36
C PRO A 428 16.72 -5.95 -14.00
N ARG A 429 17.46 -6.93 -13.48
CA ARG A 429 18.22 -6.84 -12.24
C ARG A 429 19.73 -7.05 -12.44
N GLU A 430 20.12 -7.77 -13.46
CA GLU A 430 21.53 -8.04 -13.75
C GLU A 430 22.17 -6.85 -14.48
N ILE A 431 23.39 -6.49 -14.08
CA ILE A 431 24.13 -5.32 -14.60
C ILE A 431 24.15 -5.30 -16.13
N ASP A 432 24.49 -6.42 -16.77
CA ASP A 432 24.60 -6.50 -18.23
C ASP A 432 23.26 -6.27 -18.94
N LYS A 433 22.15 -6.70 -18.33
CA LYS A 433 20.82 -6.47 -18.87
C LYS A 433 20.35 -5.03 -18.65
N ILE A 434 20.68 -4.42 -17.50
CA ILE A 434 20.40 -3.00 -17.23
C ILE A 434 21.15 -2.13 -18.22
N GLU A 435 22.46 -2.31 -18.37
CA GLU A 435 23.29 -1.53 -19.30
C GLU A 435 22.82 -1.68 -20.76
N LYS A 436 22.39 -2.89 -21.16
CA LYS A 436 21.80 -3.12 -22.49
C LYS A 436 20.44 -2.44 -22.65
N MET A 437 19.63 -2.36 -21.58
CA MET A 437 18.35 -1.66 -21.63
C MET A 437 18.54 -0.15 -21.76
N ILE A 438 19.49 0.42 -20.99
CA ILE A 438 19.84 1.86 -21.08
C ILE A 438 20.36 2.24 -22.47
N ALA A 439 21.03 1.32 -23.17
CA ALA A 439 21.54 1.56 -24.51
C ALA A 439 20.47 1.48 -25.64
N GLN A 440 19.19 1.20 -25.30
CA GLN A 440 18.10 1.17 -26.29
C GLN A 440 17.47 2.55 -26.42
N ASP A 441 16.97 2.85 -27.61
CA ASP A 441 16.20 4.06 -27.87
C ASP A 441 14.93 4.12 -26.98
N SER A 442 14.65 5.28 -26.43
CA SER A 442 13.42 5.51 -25.69
C SER A 442 12.27 5.90 -26.61
N PRO A 443 11.07 5.33 -26.44
CA PRO A 443 9.90 5.83 -27.17
C PRO A 443 9.52 7.27 -26.77
N LEU A 444 10.09 7.78 -25.68
CA LEU A 444 9.91 9.15 -25.22
C LEU A 444 10.80 10.16 -25.95
N ASP A 445 11.84 9.72 -26.66
CA ASP A 445 12.74 10.60 -27.44
C ASP A 445 11.99 11.34 -28.56
N GLU A 446 10.89 10.77 -29.03
CA GLU A 446 10.01 11.40 -30.02
C GLU A 446 8.94 12.33 -29.39
N PHE A 447 8.79 12.29 -28.06
CA PHE A 447 7.84 13.12 -27.32
C PHE A 447 8.46 14.46 -26.93
N LEU A 448 8.63 15.32 -27.95
CA LEU A 448 9.29 16.62 -27.80
C LEU A 448 8.31 17.67 -27.23
N LEU A 449 8.63 18.21 -26.08
CA LEU A 449 7.95 19.37 -25.50
C LEU A 449 8.75 20.65 -25.80
N PRO A 450 8.08 21.80 -26.03
CA PRO A 450 8.78 23.08 -26.20
C PRO A 450 9.51 23.46 -24.91
N VAL A 451 10.60 24.19 -25.07
CA VAL A 451 11.28 24.80 -23.90
C VAL A 451 10.34 25.78 -23.22
N LEU A 452 10.17 25.67 -21.90
CA LEU A 452 9.17 26.45 -21.16
C LEU A 452 9.28 27.94 -21.41
N ASP A 453 10.52 28.49 -21.39
CA ASP A 453 10.78 29.91 -21.61
C ASP A 453 10.31 30.39 -22.99
N SER A 454 10.31 29.49 -24.01
CA SER A 454 9.80 29.83 -25.36
C SER A 454 8.29 29.98 -25.44
N VAL A 455 7.57 29.65 -24.37
CA VAL A 455 6.08 29.73 -24.28
C VAL A 455 5.64 30.86 -23.34
N ILE A 456 6.57 31.40 -22.53
CA ILE A 456 6.28 32.47 -21.56
C ILE A 456 6.38 33.86 -22.22
N ASP A 457 7.18 34.00 -23.29
CA ASP A 457 7.35 35.24 -24.10
C ASP A 457 6.21 35.44 -25.09
#